data_f2bd0a9b2fd3a83bd01ed8705906a5e1
#
_entry.id   f2bd0a9b2fd3a83bd01ed8705906a5e1
#
_cell.length_a   1.000
_cell.length_b   1.000
_cell.length_c   1.000
_cell.angle_alpha   90.00
_cell.angle_beta   90.00
_cell.angle_gamma   90.00
#
_symmetry.space_group_name_H-M   'P 1'
#
loop_
_entity.id
_entity.type
_entity.pdbx_description
1 polymer ?
#
loop_
_entity_poly.entity_id
_entity_poly.type
_entity_poly.pdbx_seq_one_letter_code
_entity_poly.pdbx_strand_id
1 'polypeptide(L)'
;MKKIIFISLIAFGAYQWYSSSNTDSTGRYAEAHNELIMYSLTTCGYCKQKARELRQENIVFTEYFIDKDKDRRDELNSKLRNAGFEPKRYGTPIFDVHGVMLPNNPKMSLIKSKLQDN
;
A
#
# COMPACT_ATOMS: atom_id res chain seq x y z
N MET A 1 33.23 34.82 -14.98
CA MET A 1 32.12 34.79 -14.00
C MET A 1 30.83 34.20 -14.59
N LYS A 2 30.42 34.57 -15.81
CA LYS A 2 29.18 34.05 -16.39
C LYS A 2 29.21 32.54 -16.66
N LYS A 3 30.35 31.93 -16.96
CA LYS A 3 30.51 30.49 -17.21
C LYS A 3 30.35 29.64 -15.94
N ILE A 4 30.73 30.18 -14.80
CA ILE A 4 30.62 29.49 -13.51
C ILE A 4 29.16 29.40 -13.04
N ILE A 5 28.38 30.43 -13.32
CA ILE A 5 26.97 30.49 -12.98
C ILE A 5 26.18 29.46 -13.79
N PHE A 6 26.52 29.28 -15.07
CA PHE A 6 25.85 28.29 -15.93
C PHE A 6 26.11 26.85 -15.47
N ILE A 7 27.36 26.56 -15.08
CA ILE A 7 27.71 25.22 -14.58
C ILE A 7 26.97 24.90 -13.27
N SER A 8 26.84 25.90 -12.41
CA SER A 8 26.07 25.74 -11.15
C SER A 8 24.60 25.44 -11.40
N LEU A 9 23.98 26.11 -12.37
CA LEU A 9 22.58 25.90 -12.72
C LEU A 9 22.34 24.50 -13.32
N ILE A 10 23.24 24.04 -14.17
CA ILE A 10 23.14 22.69 -14.77
C ILE A 10 23.34 21.62 -13.69
N ALA A 11 24.30 21.80 -12.80
CA ALA A 11 24.53 20.87 -11.70
C ALA A 11 23.35 20.81 -10.74
N PHE A 12 22.71 21.95 -10.46
CA PHE A 12 21.53 22.01 -9.62
C PHE A 12 20.32 21.36 -10.28
N GLY A 13 20.12 21.60 -11.57
CA GLY A 13 19.04 20.95 -12.33
C GLY A 13 19.22 19.43 -12.43
N ALA A 14 20.44 18.97 -12.69
CA ALA A 14 20.76 17.55 -12.73
C ALA A 14 20.61 16.89 -11.36
N TYR A 15 20.98 17.58 -10.30
CA TYR A 15 20.79 17.10 -8.91
C TYR A 15 19.31 16.97 -8.55
N GLN A 16 18.50 17.93 -8.92
CA GLN A 16 17.05 17.89 -8.70
C GLN A 16 16.40 16.75 -9.47
N TRP A 17 16.82 16.55 -10.71
CA TRP A 17 16.31 15.47 -11.55
C TRP A 17 16.75 14.10 -11.04
N TYR A 18 17.97 13.99 -10.58
CA TYR A 18 18.51 12.76 -10.00
C TYR A 18 17.85 12.43 -8.66
N SER A 19 17.57 13.43 -7.83
CA SER A 19 16.84 13.26 -6.59
C SER A 19 15.42 12.74 -6.81
N SER A 20 14.73 13.24 -7.84
CA SER A 20 13.37 12.81 -8.09
C SER A 20 13.28 11.38 -8.63
N SER A 21 14.33 10.90 -9.31
CA SER A 21 14.34 9.50 -9.77
C SER A 21 14.71 8.51 -8.67
N ASN A 22 15.40 8.95 -7.63
CA ASN A 22 15.70 8.11 -6.46
C ASN A 22 14.56 8.10 -5.42
N THR A 23 13.62 9.03 -5.52
CA THR A 23 12.46 9.08 -4.62
C THR A 23 11.47 7.96 -4.88
N ASP A 24 11.58 7.27 -6.02
CA ASP A 24 10.67 6.19 -6.38
C ASP A 24 10.71 5.01 -5.42
N SER A 25 11.86 4.68 -4.87
CA SER A 25 11.95 3.56 -3.91
C SER A 25 11.56 3.98 -2.49
N THR A 26 11.85 5.21 -2.09
CA THR A 26 11.45 5.75 -0.79
C THR A 26 10.01 6.24 -0.81
N GLY A 27 9.57 6.78 -1.95
CA GLY A 27 8.20 7.22 -2.15
C GLY A 27 7.19 6.08 -2.06
N ARG A 28 7.54 4.89 -2.52
CA ARG A 28 6.67 3.72 -2.42
C ARG A 28 6.38 3.31 -0.98
N TYR A 29 7.36 3.39 -0.11
CA TYR A 29 7.15 3.09 1.32
C TYR A 29 6.35 4.18 2.03
N ALA A 30 6.54 5.43 1.67
CA ALA A 30 5.77 6.54 2.22
C ALA A 30 4.34 6.56 1.67
N GLU A 31 4.16 6.23 0.39
CA GLU A 31 2.83 6.10 -0.23
C GLU A 31 2.08 4.89 0.32
N ALA A 32 2.77 3.81 0.65
CA ALA A 32 2.17 2.61 1.23
C ALA A 32 1.48 2.88 2.57
N HIS A 33 1.87 3.93 3.29
CA HIS A 33 1.21 4.33 4.52
C HIS A 33 -0.12 5.07 4.28
N ASN A 34 -0.32 5.57 3.06
CA ASN A 34 -1.54 6.30 2.70
C ASN A 34 -2.44 5.52 1.75
N GLU A 35 -2.06 4.30 1.38
CA GLU A 35 -2.84 3.46 0.48
C GLU A 35 -3.71 2.48 1.26
N LEU A 36 -4.84 2.14 0.64
CA LEU A 36 -5.64 1.00 1.04
C LEU A 36 -5.10 -0.24 0.32
N ILE A 37 -4.61 -1.21 1.05
CA ILE A 37 -4.08 -2.46 0.51
C ILE A 37 -4.98 -3.60 0.91
N MET A 38 -5.37 -4.42 -0.07
CA MET A 38 -6.16 -5.62 0.15
C MET A 38 -5.32 -6.85 -0.17
N TYR A 39 -5.14 -7.72 0.82
CA TYR A 39 -4.48 -9.00 0.66
C TYR A 39 -5.51 -10.08 0.42
N SER A 40 -5.45 -10.71 -0.75
CA SER A 40 -6.47 -11.62 -1.26
C SER A 40 -5.89 -12.98 -1.59
N LEU A 41 -6.77 -13.94 -1.82
CA LEU A 41 -6.44 -15.21 -2.47
C LEU A 41 -7.14 -15.26 -3.83
N THR A 42 -6.51 -15.91 -4.81
CA THR A 42 -7.09 -16.01 -6.16
C THR A 42 -8.41 -16.79 -6.17
N THR A 43 -8.61 -17.67 -5.19
CA THR A 43 -9.80 -18.52 -5.07
C THR A 43 -10.81 -18.00 -4.04
N CYS A 44 -10.61 -16.80 -3.51
CA CYS A 44 -11.44 -16.24 -2.44
C CYS A 44 -12.64 -15.49 -3.00
N GLY A 45 -13.84 -16.04 -2.78
CA GLY A 45 -15.10 -15.41 -3.21
C GLY A 45 -15.38 -14.09 -2.49
N TYR A 46 -15.11 -14.03 -1.19
CA TYR A 46 -15.28 -12.80 -0.39
C TYR A 46 -14.33 -11.69 -0.83
N CYS A 47 -13.12 -12.06 -1.27
CA CYS A 47 -12.16 -11.10 -1.82
C CYS A 47 -12.67 -10.47 -3.11
N LYS A 48 -13.22 -11.28 -4.00
CA LYS A 48 -13.79 -10.80 -5.26
C LYS A 48 -14.99 -9.88 -5.03
N GLN A 49 -15.84 -10.25 -4.08
CA GLN A 49 -17.00 -9.45 -3.70
C GLN A 49 -16.57 -8.10 -3.11
N LYS A 50 -15.62 -8.12 -2.20
CA LYS A 50 -15.09 -6.91 -1.57
C LYS A 50 -14.44 -5.97 -2.59
N ALA A 51 -13.68 -6.52 -3.53
CA ALA A 51 -13.08 -5.75 -4.61
C ALA A 51 -14.15 -5.04 -5.45
N ARG A 52 -15.24 -5.73 -5.77
CA ARG A 52 -16.36 -5.13 -6.50
C ARG A 52 -17.02 -4.00 -5.71
N GLU A 53 -17.25 -4.20 -4.42
CA GLU A 53 -17.85 -3.19 -3.54
C GLU A 53 -16.99 -1.93 -3.48
N LEU A 54 -15.68 -2.10 -3.34
CA LEU A 54 -14.73 -0.98 -3.32
C LEU A 54 -14.76 -0.19 -4.63
N ARG A 55 -14.78 -0.89 -5.77
CA ARG A 55 -14.86 -0.26 -7.10
C ARG A 55 -16.18 0.48 -7.29
N GLN A 56 -17.29 -0.10 -6.84
CA GLN A 56 -18.61 0.54 -6.93
C GLN A 56 -18.69 1.84 -6.15
N GLU A 57 -17.95 1.95 -5.05
CA GLU A 57 -17.88 3.14 -4.23
C GLU A 57 -16.74 4.08 -4.62
N ASN A 58 -16.05 3.80 -5.73
CA ASN A 58 -14.93 4.59 -6.24
C ASN A 58 -13.77 4.71 -5.25
N ILE A 59 -13.58 3.69 -4.43
CA ILE A 59 -12.47 3.64 -3.48
C ILE A 59 -11.27 3.00 -4.19
N VAL A 60 -10.17 3.75 -4.25
CA VAL A 60 -8.92 3.26 -4.85
C VAL A 60 -8.21 2.34 -3.86
N PHE A 61 -7.80 1.17 -4.33
CA PHE A 61 -7.07 0.20 -3.51
C PHE A 61 -6.07 -0.58 -4.36
N THR A 62 -5.07 -1.14 -3.68
CA THR A 62 -4.10 -2.06 -4.28
C THR A 62 -4.40 -3.47 -3.79
N GLU A 63 -4.51 -4.43 -4.70
CA GLU A 63 -4.78 -5.82 -4.36
C GLU A 63 -3.55 -6.67 -4.60
N TYR A 64 -3.15 -7.44 -3.58
CA TYR A 64 -2.08 -8.43 -3.68
C TYR A 64 -2.63 -9.83 -3.41
N PHE A 65 -2.29 -10.77 -4.30
CA PHE A 65 -2.69 -12.17 -4.17
C PHE A 65 -1.59 -12.94 -3.44
N ILE A 66 -1.81 -13.23 -2.17
CA ILE A 66 -0.80 -13.82 -1.29
C ILE A 66 -0.58 -15.32 -1.53
N ASP A 67 -1.46 -15.98 -2.27
CA ASP A 67 -1.26 -17.35 -2.72
C ASP A 67 -0.35 -17.44 -3.95
N LYS A 68 -0.13 -16.34 -4.66
CA LYS A 68 0.73 -16.26 -5.84
C LYS A 68 2.01 -15.46 -5.61
N ASP A 69 2.03 -14.58 -4.61
CA ASP A 69 3.15 -13.69 -4.32
C ASP A 69 3.65 -13.95 -2.90
N LYS A 70 4.74 -14.70 -2.81
CA LYS A 70 5.33 -15.08 -1.53
C LYS A 70 5.84 -13.87 -0.76
N ASP A 71 6.42 -12.89 -1.45
CA ASP A 71 6.95 -11.68 -0.81
C ASP A 71 5.83 -10.88 -0.15
N ARG A 72 4.69 -10.76 -0.81
CA ARG A 72 3.53 -10.07 -0.27
C ARG A 72 2.90 -10.83 0.90
N ARG A 73 2.93 -12.15 0.84
CA ARG A 73 2.48 -12.99 1.96
C ARG A 73 3.37 -12.81 3.18
N ASP A 74 4.68 -12.79 2.99
CA ASP A 74 5.65 -12.57 4.08
C ASP A 74 5.50 -11.16 4.67
N GLU A 75 5.28 -10.16 3.82
CA GLU A 75 4.98 -8.80 4.23
C GLU A 75 3.72 -8.73 5.09
N LEU A 76 2.64 -9.36 4.65
CA LEU A 76 1.39 -9.43 5.40
C LEU A 76 1.59 -10.08 6.78
N ASN A 77 2.30 -11.20 6.83
CA ASN A 77 2.57 -11.90 8.08
C ASN A 77 3.35 -11.02 9.06
N SER A 78 4.32 -10.26 8.57
CA SER A 78 5.08 -9.31 9.38
C SER A 78 4.20 -8.18 9.90
N LYS A 79 3.34 -7.63 9.05
CA LYS A 79 2.39 -6.58 9.45
C LYS A 79 1.41 -7.07 10.51
N LEU A 80 0.92 -8.29 10.37
CA LEU A 80 -0.01 -8.89 11.34
C LEU A 80 0.68 -9.08 12.69
N ARG A 81 1.91 -9.61 12.71
CA ARG A 81 2.68 -9.78 13.95
C ARG A 81 2.92 -8.45 14.64
N ASN A 82 3.31 -7.44 13.88
CA ASN A 82 3.56 -6.10 14.43
C ASN A 82 2.30 -5.46 15.01
N ALA A 83 1.13 -5.82 14.49
CA ALA A 83 -0.16 -5.35 14.98
C ALA A 83 -0.74 -6.20 16.12
N GLY A 84 -0.05 -7.26 16.53
CA GLY A 84 -0.49 -8.14 17.61
C GLY A 84 -1.39 -9.27 17.17
N PHE A 85 -1.48 -9.54 15.87
CA PHE A 85 -2.27 -10.64 15.32
C PHE A 85 -1.38 -11.82 14.95
N GLU A 86 -1.85 -13.03 15.18
CA GLU A 86 -1.13 -14.23 14.74
C GLU A 86 -1.39 -14.49 13.26
N PRO A 87 -0.33 -14.59 12.42
CA PRO A 87 -0.51 -14.92 11.01
C PRO A 87 -1.21 -16.25 10.80
N LYS A 88 -1.92 -16.38 9.67
CA LYS A 88 -2.62 -17.60 9.22
C LYS A 88 -3.87 -17.96 10.02
N ARG A 89 -4.27 -17.17 11.00
CA ARG A 89 -5.50 -17.41 11.79
C ARG A 89 -6.73 -16.73 11.24
N TYR A 90 -6.56 -15.83 10.29
CA TYR A 90 -7.65 -14.97 9.83
C TYR A 90 -8.03 -15.27 8.39
N GLY A 91 -9.32 -15.16 8.11
CA GLY A 91 -9.83 -15.28 6.75
C GLY A 91 -9.52 -14.04 5.90
N THR A 92 -9.54 -14.22 4.60
CA THR A 92 -9.35 -13.15 3.62
C THR A 92 -10.69 -12.58 3.18
N PRO A 93 -10.74 -11.33 2.67
CA PRO A 93 -9.63 -10.42 2.50
C PRO A 93 -9.12 -9.81 3.82
N ILE A 94 -7.83 -9.47 3.84
CA ILE A 94 -7.19 -8.77 4.95
C ILE A 94 -6.76 -7.41 4.42
N PHE A 95 -7.06 -6.34 5.17
CA PHE A 95 -6.78 -4.97 4.73
C PHE A 95 -5.70 -4.31 5.58
N ASP A 96 -4.87 -3.53 4.91
CA ASP A 96 -4.01 -2.53 5.52
C ASP A 96 -4.59 -1.16 5.16
N VAL A 97 -5.18 -0.49 6.14
CA VAL A 97 -5.79 0.83 5.95
C VAL A 97 -4.89 1.84 6.64
N HIS A 98 -4.03 2.49 5.87
CA HIS A 98 -3.10 3.51 6.38
C HIS A 98 -2.27 2.99 7.57
N GLY A 99 -1.82 1.75 7.49
CA GLY A 99 -1.02 1.11 8.54
C GLY A 99 -1.84 0.36 9.59
N VAL A 100 -3.17 0.48 9.59
CA VAL A 100 -4.05 -0.25 10.50
C VAL A 100 -4.48 -1.55 9.85
N MET A 101 -4.19 -2.67 10.50
CA MET A 101 -4.53 -3.99 9.97
C MET A 101 -5.96 -4.37 10.34
N LEU A 102 -6.74 -4.74 9.33
CA LEU A 102 -8.11 -5.22 9.48
C LEU A 102 -8.22 -6.63 8.90
N PRO A 103 -8.03 -7.67 9.70
CA PRO A 103 -8.12 -9.05 9.23
C PRO A 103 -9.55 -9.57 9.21
N ASN A 104 -9.73 -10.72 8.57
CA ASN A 104 -10.94 -11.53 8.63
C ASN A 104 -12.16 -10.88 7.97
N ASN A 105 -11.99 -10.44 6.72
CA ASN A 105 -13.07 -9.87 5.91
C ASN A 105 -13.83 -8.75 6.64
N PRO A 106 -13.18 -7.60 6.89
CA PRO A 106 -13.83 -6.50 7.60
C PRO A 106 -14.99 -5.93 6.79
N LYS A 107 -15.99 -5.41 7.51
CA LYS A 107 -17.14 -4.76 6.89
C LYS A 107 -16.73 -3.47 6.18
N MET A 108 -17.43 -3.14 5.11
CA MET A 108 -17.20 -1.89 4.36
C MET A 108 -17.28 -0.66 5.26
N SER A 109 -18.21 -0.63 6.21
CA SER A 109 -18.35 0.47 7.16
C SER A 109 -17.09 0.67 8.00
N LEU A 110 -16.45 -0.42 8.43
CA LEU A 110 -15.20 -0.35 9.19
C LEU A 110 -14.05 0.15 8.32
N ILE A 111 -13.93 -0.34 7.10
CA ILE A 111 -12.90 0.12 6.16
C ILE A 111 -13.04 1.61 5.90
N LYS A 112 -14.26 2.09 5.62
CA LYS A 112 -14.54 3.50 5.38
C LYS A 112 -14.22 4.36 6.59
N SER A 113 -14.57 3.88 7.78
CA SER A 113 -14.29 4.57 9.04
C SER A 113 -12.79 4.79 9.21
N LYS A 114 -11.98 3.77 8.95
CA LYS A 114 -10.52 3.85 9.06
C LYS A 114 -9.91 4.72 7.98
N LEU A 115 -10.48 4.74 6.79
CA LEU A 115 -10.04 5.64 5.72
C LEU A 115 -10.26 7.11 6.07
N GLN A 116 -11.31 7.41 6.83
CA GLN A 116 -11.66 8.77 7.24
C GLN A 116 -10.87 9.24 8.47
N ASP A 117 -10.30 8.34 9.23
CA ASP A 117 -9.55 8.66 10.47
C ASP A 117 -8.19 9.32 10.20
N ASN A 118 -7.87 9.63 8.95
CA ASN A 118 -6.58 10.22 8.58
C ASN A 118 -6.65 11.71 8.40
#